data_3429111a8518b9b93d6f52408b00a91b
#
_entry.id   3429111a8518b9b93d6f52408b00a91b
#
_cell.length_a   1.000
_cell.length_b   1.000
_cell.length_c   1.000
_cell.angle_alpha   90.00
_cell.angle_beta   90.00
_cell.angle_gamma   90.00
#
_symmetry.space_group_name_H-M   'P 1'
#
loop_
_entity.id
_entity.type
_entity.pdbx_description
1 polymer ?
#
loop_
_entity_poly.entity_id
_entity_poly.type
_entity_poly.pdbx_seq_one_letter_code
_entity_poly.pdbx_strand_id
1 'polypeptide(L)'
;MNDRICSKCGRAVPEDSLFCPSCGNPVNQGAPQSLTPVPKRDLAGPLFGGGVLIILGVSFWLATSGAISWAIWWAYFLGGLGMLLILLGISNARSGKDSGPITGGIVLLAIGIIAILAWNYSLSNWWPLVLIVLGLVVIVSGVLSRRIAPR
;
A
#
# COMPACT_ATOMS: atom_id res chain seq x y z
N MET A 1 30.68 -11.27 42.14
CA MET A 1 30.93 -12.14 40.98
C MET A 1 29.64 -12.91 40.76
N ASN A 2 28.87 -12.51 39.75
CA ASN A 2 27.60 -13.14 39.45
C ASN A 2 27.85 -14.19 38.35
N ASP A 3 28.17 -15.42 38.76
CA ASP A 3 28.38 -16.52 37.84
C ASP A 3 27.04 -16.93 37.21
N ARG A 4 26.92 -16.89 35.91
CA ARG A 4 25.75 -17.38 35.17
C ARG A 4 25.84 -18.89 35.07
N ILE A 5 24.72 -19.58 35.26
CA ILE A 5 24.65 -21.05 35.13
C ILE A 5 24.25 -21.42 33.72
N CYS A 6 24.99 -22.28 33.05
CA CYS A 6 24.65 -22.81 31.75
C CYS A 6 23.37 -23.63 31.78
N SER A 7 22.35 -23.27 30.99
CA SER A 7 21.07 -23.98 30.97
C SER A 7 21.16 -25.42 30.43
N LYS A 8 22.25 -25.77 29.71
CA LYS A 8 22.42 -27.13 29.15
C LYS A 8 23.21 -28.08 30.03
N CYS A 9 24.22 -27.61 30.74
CA CYS A 9 25.10 -28.47 31.54
C CYS A 9 25.19 -28.11 33.03
N GLY A 10 24.53 -27.03 33.47
CA GLY A 10 24.46 -26.62 34.88
C GLY A 10 25.76 -26.04 35.47
N ARG A 11 26.83 -25.87 34.69
CA ARG A 11 28.07 -25.28 35.16
C ARG A 11 28.05 -23.76 35.17
N ALA A 12 28.78 -23.19 36.13
CA ALA A 12 29.00 -21.75 36.18
C ALA A 12 29.87 -21.30 35.00
N VAL A 13 29.47 -20.18 34.36
CA VAL A 13 30.10 -19.61 33.18
C VAL A 13 30.44 -18.15 33.48
N PRO A 14 31.68 -17.70 33.20
CA PRO A 14 32.06 -16.29 33.36
C PRO A 14 31.18 -15.36 32.50
N GLU A 15 30.90 -14.16 33.04
CA GLU A 15 30.00 -13.19 32.40
C GLU A 15 30.44 -12.79 30.98
N ASP A 16 31.74 -12.82 30.72
CA ASP A 16 32.33 -12.37 29.43
C ASP A 16 32.37 -13.48 28.37
N SER A 17 31.98 -14.72 28.69
CA SER A 17 32.05 -15.82 27.74
C SER A 17 30.78 -15.93 26.89
N LEU A 18 30.93 -15.95 25.60
CA LEU A 18 29.84 -16.12 24.60
C LEU A 18 29.40 -17.60 24.54
N PHE A 19 30.27 -18.52 24.91
CA PHE A 19 30.02 -19.98 24.85
C PHE A 19 30.43 -20.63 26.17
N CYS A 20 29.69 -21.65 26.57
CA CYS A 20 30.07 -22.48 27.72
C CYS A 20 31.35 -23.25 27.44
N PRO A 21 32.43 -23.10 28.24
CA PRO A 21 33.69 -23.77 27.99
C PRO A 21 33.60 -25.30 28.17
N SER A 22 32.55 -25.79 28.83
CA SER A 22 32.37 -27.23 29.12
C SER A 22 31.52 -27.96 28.08
N CYS A 23 30.54 -27.29 27.43
CA CYS A 23 29.64 -27.96 26.51
C CYS A 23 29.45 -27.23 25.17
N GLY A 24 30.18 -26.10 24.96
CA GLY A 24 30.09 -25.32 23.73
C GLY A 24 28.75 -24.62 23.47
N ASN A 25 27.80 -24.70 24.42
CA ASN A 25 26.49 -24.06 24.22
C ASN A 25 26.62 -22.53 24.32
N PRO A 26 26.02 -21.75 23.42
CA PRO A 26 26.03 -20.27 23.52
C PRO A 26 25.26 -19.86 24.78
N VAL A 27 25.94 -19.11 25.67
CA VAL A 27 25.42 -18.75 27.00
C VAL A 27 24.88 -17.33 27.00
N ASN A 28 25.23 -16.53 26.00
CA ASN A 28 24.81 -15.15 25.85
C ASN A 28 23.72 -15.06 24.81
N GLN A 29 22.63 -15.79 25.03
CA GLN A 29 21.37 -15.42 24.43
C GLN A 29 20.65 -14.43 25.37
N GLY A 30 21.26 -13.27 25.58
CA GLY A 30 20.44 -12.09 25.67
C GLY A 30 19.53 -12.14 24.46
N ALA A 31 18.21 -12.00 24.68
CA ALA A 31 17.12 -12.20 23.73
C ALA A 31 17.57 -12.14 22.27
N PRO A 32 17.23 -13.10 21.41
CA PRO A 32 17.72 -13.06 20.04
C PRO A 32 17.58 -11.62 19.59
N GLN A 33 18.73 -10.98 19.34
CA GLN A 33 18.69 -9.77 18.51
C GLN A 33 17.97 -10.31 17.29
N SER A 34 16.68 -10.06 17.24
CA SER A 34 15.93 -10.21 16.03
C SER A 34 16.83 -9.48 15.04
N LEU A 35 17.58 -10.26 14.24
CA LEU A 35 18.22 -9.70 13.06
C LEU A 35 17.14 -8.84 12.49
N THR A 36 17.21 -7.54 12.73
CA THR A 36 16.23 -6.62 12.17
C THR A 36 16.23 -6.98 10.71
N PRO A 37 15.13 -7.55 10.18
CA PRO A 37 15.13 -8.02 8.81
C PRO A 37 15.61 -6.81 8.03
N VAL A 38 16.74 -6.95 7.33
CA VAL A 38 17.25 -5.86 6.48
C VAL A 38 16.02 -5.37 5.76
N PRO A 39 15.58 -4.12 5.96
CA PRO A 39 14.30 -3.67 5.42
C PRO A 39 14.40 -3.95 3.94
N LYS A 40 13.63 -4.93 3.46
CA LYS A 40 13.49 -5.15 2.02
C LYS A 40 13.09 -3.78 1.53
N ARG A 41 13.96 -3.13 0.75
CA ARG A 41 13.67 -1.82 0.15
C ARG A 41 12.33 -1.98 -0.54
N ASP A 42 11.28 -1.51 0.11
CA ASP A 42 9.94 -1.48 -0.47
C ASP A 42 10.01 -0.45 -1.60
N LEU A 43 10.31 -0.94 -2.80
CA LEU A 43 10.32 -0.13 -4.03
C LEU A 43 8.91 0.41 -4.36
N ALA A 44 7.89 -0.12 -3.68
CA ALA A 44 6.51 0.31 -3.85
C ALA A 44 6.30 1.81 -3.55
N GLY A 45 6.95 2.36 -2.52
CA GLY A 45 6.85 3.78 -2.18
C GLY A 45 7.39 4.71 -3.27
N PRO A 46 8.67 4.56 -3.69
CA PRO A 46 9.24 5.37 -4.78
C PRO A 46 8.50 5.19 -6.11
N LEU A 47 8.07 3.97 -6.45
CA LEU A 47 7.30 3.68 -7.67
C LEU A 47 5.93 4.38 -7.63
N PHE A 48 5.25 4.38 -6.49
CA PHE A 48 3.99 5.08 -6.33
C PHE A 48 4.18 6.58 -6.48
N GLY A 49 5.12 7.17 -5.75
CA GLY A 49 5.41 8.61 -5.82
C GLY A 49 5.80 9.07 -7.22
N GLY A 50 6.70 8.32 -7.88
CA GLY A 50 7.11 8.59 -9.26
C GLY A 50 5.93 8.45 -10.24
N GLY A 51 5.11 7.42 -10.10
CA GLY A 51 3.91 7.22 -10.92
C GLY A 51 2.91 8.37 -10.81
N VAL A 52 2.64 8.85 -9.59
CA VAL A 52 1.77 10.02 -9.37
C VAL A 52 2.30 11.27 -10.08
N LEU A 53 3.61 11.53 -9.97
CA LEU A 53 4.23 12.69 -10.63
C LEU A 53 4.15 12.60 -12.14
N ILE A 54 4.36 11.41 -12.72
CA ILE A 54 4.22 11.18 -14.17
C ILE A 54 2.79 11.46 -14.62
N ILE A 55 1.79 10.90 -13.93
CA ILE A 55 0.37 11.10 -14.26
C ILE A 55 -0.01 12.57 -14.17
N LEU A 56 0.44 13.26 -13.11
CA LEU A 56 0.22 14.69 -12.93
C LEU A 56 0.87 15.49 -14.06
N GLY A 57 2.12 15.18 -14.40
CA GLY A 57 2.83 15.84 -15.50
C GLY A 57 2.15 15.64 -16.86
N VAL A 58 1.75 14.40 -17.17
CA VAL A 58 1.05 14.08 -18.42
C VAL A 58 -0.30 14.77 -18.49
N SER A 59 -1.12 14.74 -17.44
CA SER A 59 -2.44 15.39 -17.42
C SER A 59 -2.31 16.90 -17.54
N PHE A 60 -1.30 17.50 -16.92
CA PHE A 60 -1.00 18.93 -17.03
C PHE A 60 -0.51 19.29 -18.43
N TRP A 61 0.37 18.47 -19.03
CA TRP A 61 0.84 18.69 -20.40
C TRP A 61 -0.31 18.60 -21.41
N LEU A 62 -1.23 17.66 -21.27
CA LEU A 62 -2.43 17.56 -22.10
C LEU A 62 -3.32 18.82 -22.00
N ALA A 63 -3.44 19.41 -20.81
CA ALA A 63 -4.19 20.64 -20.62
C ALA A 63 -3.50 21.85 -21.26
N THR A 64 -2.17 21.94 -21.14
CA THR A 64 -1.39 23.05 -21.75
C THR A 64 -1.28 22.94 -23.25
N SER A 65 -1.26 21.74 -23.82
CA SER A 65 -1.27 21.50 -25.27
C SER A 65 -2.63 21.78 -25.94
N GLY A 66 -3.67 22.06 -25.15
CA GLY A 66 -5.03 22.27 -25.66
C GLY A 66 -5.78 20.98 -26.04
N ALA A 67 -5.19 19.82 -25.81
CA ALA A 67 -5.84 18.53 -26.10
C ALA A 67 -7.04 18.26 -25.19
N ILE A 68 -7.02 18.81 -23.96
CA ILE A 68 -8.12 18.75 -23.00
C ILE A 68 -8.37 20.12 -22.41
N SER A 69 -9.65 20.38 -22.02
CA SER A 69 -10.00 21.65 -21.36
C SER A 69 -9.42 21.71 -19.94
N TRP A 70 -8.96 22.89 -19.51
CA TRP A 70 -8.55 23.15 -18.13
C TRP A 70 -9.62 22.83 -17.08
N ALA A 71 -10.90 22.86 -17.48
CA ALA A 71 -12.00 22.55 -16.58
C ALA A 71 -12.05 21.04 -16.21
N ILE A 72 -11.48 20.15 -17.05
CA ILE A 72 -11.61 18.71 -16.89
C ILE A 72 -10.26 17.96 -16.66
N TRP A 73 -9.13 18.66 -16.70
CA TRP A 73 -7.82 18.04 -16.54
C TRP A 73 -7.69 17.18 -15.26
N TRP A 74 -8.36 17.60 -14.17
CA TRP A 74 -8.38 16.89 -12.91
C TRP A 74 -9.05 15.51 -13.01
N ALA A 75 -10.03 15.34 -13.92
CA ALA A 75 -10.69 14.05 -14.14
C ALA A 75 -9.73 13.03 -14.79
N TYR A 76 -8.89 13.47 -15.72
CA TYR A 76 -7.84 12.65 -16.30
C TYR A 76 -6.77 12.27 -15.26
N PHE A 77 -6.42 13.23 -14.39
CA PHE A 77 -5.51 12.96 -13.29
C PHE A 77 -6.08 11.91 -12.31
N LEU A 78 -7.34 12.04 -11.90
CA LEU A 78 -8.00 11.07 -11.02
C LEU A 78 -8.12 9.69 -11.68
N GLY A 79 -8.48 9.64 -12.96
CA GLY A 79 -8.53 8.38 -13.72
C GLY A 79 -7.16 7.68 -13.79
N GLY A 80 -6.11 8.44 -14.09
CA GLY A 80 -4.74 7.94 -14.10
C GLY A 80 -4.27 7.45 -12.72
N LEU A 81 -4.59 8.19 -11.66
CA LEU A 81 -4.28 7.80 -10.29
C LEU A 81 -5.04 6.52 -9.90
N GLY A 82 -6.31 6.40 -10.29
CA GLY A 82 -7.09 5.18 -10.10
C GLY A 82 -6.47 3.97 -10.78
N MET A 83 -6.01 4.11 -12.02
CA MET A 83 -5.32 3.06 -12.75
C MET A 83 -4.01 2.65 -12.07
N LEU A 84 -3.21 3.62 -11.60
CA LEU A 84 -1.98 3.35 -10.85
C LEU A 84 -2.25 2.55 -9.57
N LEU A 85 -3.29 2.92 -8.81
CA LEU A 85 -3.67 2.20 -7.58
C LEU A 85 -4.13 0.77 -7.86
N ILE A 86 -4.85 0.52 -8.97
CA ILE A 86 -5.24 -0.83 -9.38
C ILE A 86 -4.01 -1.67 -9.69
N LEU A 87 -3.06 -1.15 -10.47
CA LEU A 87 -1.83 -1.86 -10.81
C LEU A 87 -1.00 -2.21 -9.57
N LEU A 88 -0.85 -1.26 -8.63
CA LEU A 88 -0.19 -1.50 -7.36
C LEU A 88 -0.94 -2.52 -6.50
N GLY A 89 -2.26 -2.42 -6.46
CA GLY A 89 -3.09 -3.35 -5.71
C GLY A 89 -2.98 -4.79 -6.25
N ILE A 90 -2.94 -4.97 -7.57
CA ILE A 90 -2.73 -6.28 -8.19
C ILE A 90 -1.32 -6.82 -7.85
N SER A 91 -0.29 -5.97 -7.89
CA SER A 91 1.06 -6.34 -7.49
C SER A 91 1.13 -6.77 -6.03
N ASN A 92 0.46 -6.02 -5.13
CA ASN A 92 0.38 -6.34 -3.71
C ASN A 92 -0.37 -7.65 -3.45
N ALA A 93 -1.50 -7.87 -4.12
CA ALA A 93 -2.29 -9.09 -4.00
C ALA A 93 -1.49 -10.34 -4.42
N ARG A 94 -0.68 -10.24 -5.49
CA ARG A 94 0.23 -11.32 -5.89
C ARG A 94 1.33 -11.61 -4.86
N SER A 95 1.68 -10.62 -4.06
CA SER A 95 2.70 -10.73 -3.00
C SER A 95 2.09 -11.11 -1.63
N GLY A 96 0.82 -11.47 -1.56
CA GLY A 96 0.13 -11.83 -0.31
C GLY A 96 -0.12 -10.65 0.64
N LYS A 97 0.00 -9.40 0.14
CA LYS A 97 -0.32 -8.17 0.88
C LYS A 97 -1.78 -7.76 0.65
N ASP A 98 -2.25 -6.80 1.46
CA ASP A 98 -3.63 -6.32 1.39
C ASP A 98 -4.02 -5.79 0.01
N SER A 99 -5.21 -6.16 -0.46
CA SER A 99 -5.82 -5.71 -1.72
C SER A 99 -6.57 -4.37 -1.61
N GLY A 100 -6.48 -3.70 -0.47
CA GLY A 100 -7.14 -2.41 -0.22
C GLY A 100 -6.96 -1.36 -1.32
N PRO A 101 -5.75 -1.19 -1.90
CA PRO A 101 -5.52 -0.23 -2.98
C PRO A 101 -6.35 -0.48 -4.25
N ILE A 102 -6.75 -1.73 -4.53
CA ILE A 102 -7.58 -2.07 -5.70
C ILE A 102 -8.95 -1.38 -5.60
N THR A 103 -9.59 -1.50 -4.45
CA THR A 103 -10.92 -0.89 -4.23
C THR A 103 -10.86 0.62 -4.37
N GLY A 104 -9.88 1.28 -3.75
CA GLY A 104 -9.67 2.72 -3.89
C GLY A 104 -9.39 3.14 -5.35
N GLY A 105 -8.58 2.35 -6.07
CA GLY A 105 -8.28 2.58 -7.47
C GLY A 105 -9.50 2.50 -8.38
N ILE A 106 -10.37 1.50 -8.18
CA ILE A 106 -11.63 1.33 -8.93
C ILE A 106 -12.54 2.55 -8.72
N VAL A 107 -12.65 3.02 -7.48
CA VAL A 107 -13.46 4.21 -7.14
C VAL A 107 -12.97 5.44 -7.88
N LEU A 108 -11.67 5.75 -7.79
CA LEU A 108 -11.08 6.92 -8.44
C LEU A 108 -11.20 6.85 -9.95
N LEU A 109 -10.98 5.67 -10.53
CA LEU A 109 -11.13 5.46 -11.97
C LEU A 109 -12.58 5.66 -12.42
N ALA A 110 -13.55 5.14 -11.67
CA ALA A 110 -14.97 5.33 -11.96
C ALA A 110 -15.37 6.82 -11.91
N ILE A 111 -14.91 7.56 -10.89
CA ILE A 111 -15.15 9.01 -10.76
C ILE A 111 -14.54 9.75 -11.96
N GLY A 112 -13.30 9.44 -12.34
CA GLY A 112 -12.64 10.05 -13.50
C GLY A 112 -13.41 9.81 -14.80
N ILE A 113 -13.83 8.56 -15.07
CA ILE A 113 -14.61 8.20 -16.27
C ILE A 113 -15.95 8.94 -16.29
N ILE A 114 -16.69 8.94 -15.16
CA ILE A 114 -17.99 9.61 -15.08
C ILE A 114 -17.84 11.11 -15.34
N ALA A 115 -16.81 11.75 -14.78
CA ALA A 115 -16.55 13.17 -15.01
C ALA A 115 -16.26 13.47 -16.49
N ILE A 116 -15.46 12.63 -17.17
CA ILE A 116 -15.16 12.77 -18.60
C ILE A 116 -16.41 12.58 -19.45
N LEU A 117 -17.22 11.55 -19.16
CA LEU A 117 -18.48 11.33 -19.87
C LEU A 117 -19.47 12.46 -19.66
N ALA A 118 -19.63 12.93 -18.41
CA ALA A 118 -20.52 14.02 -18.07
C ALA A 118 -20.16 15.32 -18.82
N TRP A 119 -18.87 15.58 -18.98
CA TRP A 119 -18.38 16.72 -19.76
C TRP A 119 -18.71 16.58 -21.24
N ASN A 120 -18.47 15.42 -21.85
CA ASN A 120 -18.75 15.16 -23.27
C ASN A 120 -20.23 15.24 -23.62
N TYR A 121 -21.11 14.81 -22.71
CA TYR A 121 -22.56 14.84 -22.93
C TYR A 121 -23.25 16.10 -22.42
N SER A 122 -22.47 17.13 -22.01
CA SER A 122 -22.98 18.42 -21.50
C SER A 122 -24.04 18.28 -20.39
N LEU A 123 -23.89 17.25 -19.54
CA LEU A 123 -24.79 17.01 -18.43
C LEU A 123 -24.61 18.13 -17.38
N SER A 124 -25.50 19.12 -17.39
CA SER A 124 -25.45 20.29 -16.50
C SER A 124 -25.48 19.92 -15.00
N ASN A 125 -26.03 18.76 -14.63
CA ASN A 125 -26.23 18.32 -13.25
C ASN A 125 -25.57 16.96 -12.98
N TRP A 126 -24.31 16.78 -13.33
CA TRP A 126 -23.58 15.50 -13.14
C TRP A 126 -23.09 15.26 -11.71
N TRP A 127 -22.95 16.29 -10.89
CA TRP A 127 -22.42 16.18 -9.53
C TRP A 127 -23.21 15.23 -8.60
N PRO A 128 -24.55 15.09 -8.67
CA PRO A 128 -25.28 14.09 -7.86
C PRO A 128 -24.95 12.64 -8.24
N LEU A 129 -24.61 12.40 -9.52
CA LEU A 129 -24.19 11.07 -9.97
C LEU A 129 -22.91 10.61 -9.29
N VAL A 130 -21.95 11.51 -9.05
CA VAL A 130 -20.71 11.20 -8.32
C VAL A 130 -21.03 10.76 -6.89
N LEU A 131 -21.95 11.45 -6.21
CA LEU A 131 -22.33 11.08 -4.85
C LEU A 131 -23.03 9.72 -4.79
N ILE A 132 -23.89 9.41 -5.78
CA ILE A 132 -24.58 8.12 -5.87
C ILE A 132 -23.56 6.99 -6.07
N VAL A 133 -22.61 7.16 -7.01
CA VAL A 133 -21.56 6.16 -7.26
C VAL A 133 -20.68 5.98 -6.05
N LEU A 134 -20.25 7.06 -5.42
CA LEU A 134 -19.42 7.01 -4.20
C LEU A 134 -20.15 6.28 -3.07
N GLY A 135 -21.43 6.57 -2.85
CA GLY A 135 -22.26 5.89 -1.88
C GLY A 135 -22.41 4.40 -2.18
N LEU A 136 -22.64 4.04 -3.43
CA LEU A 136 -22.76 2.64 -3.87
C LEU A 136 -21.47 1.86 -3.66
N VAL A 137 -20.33 2.45 -3.96
CA VAL A 137 -19.02 1.84 -3.74
C VAL A 137 -18.73 1.64 -2.26
N VAL A 138 -19.06 2.61 -1.40
CA VAL A 138 -18.90 2.47 0.06
C VAL A 138 -19.77 1.32 0.59
N ILE A 139 -21.02 1.21 0.13
CA ILE A 139 -21.92 0.12 0.53
C ILE A 139 -21.37 -1.23 0.06
N VAL A 140 -20.97 -1.35 -1.21
CA VAL A 140 -20.45 -2.60 -1.78
C VAL A 140 -19.16 -3.01 -1.07
N SER A 141 -18.22 -2.09 -0.85
CA SER A 141 -16.98 -2.39 -0.14
C SER A 141 -17.23 -2.81 1.31
N GLY A 142 -18.17 -2.17 2.00
CA GLY A 142 -18.56 -2.52 3.37
C GLY A 142 -19.24 -3.89 3.47
N VAL A 143 -20.04 -4.26 2.49
CA VAL A 143 -20.70 -5.58 2.43
C VAL A 143 -19.68 -6.68 2.09
N LEU A 144 -18.78 -6.44 1.13
CA LEU A 144 -17.74 -7.41 0.77
C LEU A 144 -16.77 -7.66 1.93
N SER A 145 -16.35 -6.63 2.63
CA SER A 145 -15.41 -6.78 3.76
C SER A 145 -16.00 -7.63 4.89
N ARG A 146 -17.33 -7.56 5.11
CA ARG A 146 -18.01 -8.40 6.11
C ARG A 146 -18.13 -9.87 5.70
N ARG A 147 -18.10 -10.19 4.40
CA ARG A 147 -18.15 -11.58 3.93
C ARG A 147 -16.81 -12.30 3.97
N ILE A 148 -15.71 -11.55 4.01
CA ILE A 148 -14.35 -12.08 3.96
C ILE A 148 -13.76 -12.26 5.37
N ALA A 149 -14.36 -11.70 6.42
CA ALA A 149 -13.94 -11.93 7.80
C ALA A 149 -14.45 -13.31 8.25
N PRO A 150 -13.59 -14.33 8.36
CA PRO A 150 -13.96 -15.61 8.97
C PRO A 150 -14.23 -15.37 10.45
N ARG A 151 -15.33 -15.90 10.96
CA ARG A 151 -15.61 -16.02 12.39
C ARG A 151 -14.65 -17.00 13.06
#